data_71db3a9d5117cdea4a20f73090788fb5
#
_entry.id   71db3a9d5117cdea4a20f73090788fb5
#
_cell.length_a   1.000
_cell.length_b   1.000
_cell.length_c   1.000
_cell.angle_alpha   90.00
_cell.angle_beta   90.00
_cell.angle_gamma   90.00
#
_symmetry.space_group_name_H-M   'P 1'
#
loop_
_entity.id
_entity.type
_entity.pdbx_description
1 polymer ?
#
loop_
_entity_poly.entity_id
_entity_poly.type
_entity_poly.pdbx_seq_one_letter_code
_entity_poly.pdbx_strand_id
1 'polypeptide(L)'
;MQKTITIALDMMSGDHGIEASLPAALKSLIKHHDLHLILVGDKNKIDNILNDSDYSKYSNRIQIQHTDEFIRMDDEVLNAIRYKKKSSMRLSINLVKESIAQACVSAGNTGALMALSKIILKTMDGIDRPAICTALPTKNGLMHMLDLGANVECNERHLLQFALMGSALVQSLEINTSPKIGLLNIGSEEFKGNEVIRNASTLIDNSPLNYCGFAEGDDIFSGDYDVVVTDGFAGNIALKSIEGVANVIKHFIKGEFSRNIFTKVLAIISYPVMKAVKKKVDPRRYNG
;
A
#
# COMPACT_ATOMS: atom_id res chain seq x y z
N MET A 1 2.10 24.82 17.07
CA MET A 1 3.05 24.66 15.94
C MET A 1 2.58 23.47 15.12
N GLN A 2 2.26 23.65 13.85
CA GLN A 2 1.97 22.54 12.95
C GLN A 2 3.24 21.68 12.83
N LYS A 3 3.14 20.39 13.11
CA LYS A 3 4.30 19.48 13.08
C LYS A 3 4.66 19.21 11.62
N THR A 4 5.81 19.71 11.18
CA THR A 4 6.33 19.43 9.85
C THR A 4 6.56 17.94 9.67
N ILE A 5 6.09 17.37 8.56
CA ILE A 5 6.26 15.96 8.20
C ILE A 5 7.26 15.88 7.04
N THR A 6 8.33 15.12 7.23
CA THR A 6 9.35 14.87 6.19
C THR A 6 9.23 13.44 5.68
N ILE A 7 9.11 13.26 4.38
CA ILE A 7 9.05 11.95 3.73
C ILE A 7 10.25 11.78 2.78
N ALA A 8 10.96 10.67 2.91
CA ALA A 8 11.99 10.25 1.96
C ALA A 8 11.33 9.55 0.78
N LEU A 9 11.62 9.99 -0.44
CA LEU A 9 11.01 9.48 -1.65
C LEU A 9 12.08 8.86 -2.55
N ASP A 10 11.98 7.55 -2.78
CA ASP A 10 12.78 6.83 -3.76
C ASP A 10 12.36 7.24 -5.17
N MET A 11 13.21 8.03 -5.82
CA MET A 11 12.92 8.63 -7.13
C MET A 11 13.23 7.73 -8.30
N MET A 12 14.08 6.70 -8.10
CA MET A 12 14.70 5.95 -9.19
C MET A 12 13.98 4.63 -9.49
N SER A 13 13.23 4.10 -8.52
CA SER A 13 12.60 2.79 -8.63
C SER A 13 11.20 2.86 -9.28
N GLY A 14 10.69 1.70 -9.68
CA GLY A 14 9.41 1.55 -10.38
C GLY A 14 9.56 1.63 -11.91
N ASP A 15 8.49 1.31 -12.63
CA ASP A 15 8.49 1.19 -14.10
C ASP A 15 8.78 2.51 -14.83
N HIS A 16 8.46 3.63 -14.21
CA HIS A 16 8.59 4.97 -14.80
C HIS A 16 9.58 5.87 -14.04
N GLY A 17 10.15 5.42 -12.93
CA GLY A 17 11.18 6.13 -12.17
C GLY A 17 10.84 7.61 -11.91
N ILE A 18 11.81 8.49 -12.14
CA ILE A 18 11.71 9.94 -11.88
C ILE A 18 10.57 10.61 -12.66
N GLU A 19 10.26 10.14 -13.87
CA GLU A 19 9.22 10.74 -14.72
C GLU A 19 7.81 10.64 -14.11
N ALA A 20 7.56 9.60 -13.30
CA ALA A 20 6.30 9.47 -12.57
C ALA A 20 6.38 10.00 -11.14
N SER A 21 7.49 9.71 -10.44
CA SER A 21 7.63 10.02 -9.01
C SER A 21 7.76 11.53 -8.75
N LEU A 22 8.49 12.28 -9.59
CA LEU A 22 8.66 13.71 -9.37
C LEU A 22 7.38 14.54 -9.57
N PRO A 23 6.58 14.36 -10.64
CA PRO A 23 5.29 15.03 -10.74
C PRO A 23 4.32 14.68 -9.61
N ALA A 24 4.36 13.45 -9.11
CA ALA A 24 3.55 13.04 -7.96
C ALA A 24 3.99 13.74 -6.67
N ALA A 25 5.31 13.82 -6.42
CA ALA A 25 5.90 14.54 -5.31
C ALA A 25 5.48 16.02 -5.29
N LEU A 26 5.59 16.69 -6.43
CA LEU A 26 5.23 18.09 -6.58
C LEU A 26 3.74 18.36 -6.37
N LYS A 27 2.85 17.47 -6.86
CA LYS A 27 1.42 17.53 -6.58
C LYS A 27 1.12 17.36 -5.09
N SER A 28 1.88 16.52 -4.40
CA SER A 28 1.73 16.31 -2.95
C SER A 28 2.12 17.56 -2.17
N LEU A 29 3.20 18.26 -2.55
CA LEU A 29 3.61 19.54 -1.96
C LEU A 29 2.59 20.65 -2.15
N ILE A 30 1.87 20.66 -3.28
CA ILE A 30 0.76 21.60 -3.52
C ILE A 30 -0.39 21.33 -2.57
N LYS A 31 -0.70 20.06 -2.33
CA LYS A 31 -1.86 19.64 -1.54
C LYS A 31 -1.62 19.74 -0.03
N HIS A 32 -0.38 19.49 0.42
CA HIS A 32 -0.01 19.40 1.83
C HIS A 32 1.06 20.46 2.15
N HIS A 33 0.67 21.50 2.89
CA HIS A 33 1.55 22.64 3.19
C HIS A 33 2.60 22.35 4.26
N ASP A 34 2.38 21.36 5.10
CA ASP A 34 3.25 20.87 6.17
C ASP A 34 4.21 19.76 5.72
N LEU A 35 4.10 19.32 4.45
CA LEU A 35 4.94 18.27 3.88
C LEU A 35 6.29 18.82 3.41
N HIS A 36 7.37 18.14 3.82
CA HIS A 36 8.72 18.27 3.29
C HIS A 36 9.15 16.95 2.63
N LEU A 37 9.94 17.03 1.57
CA LEU A 37 10.39 15.86 0.84
C LEU A 37 11.91 15.81 0.75
N ILE A 38 12.46 14.61 0.94
CA ILE A 38 13.85 14.28 0.58
C ILE A 38 13.78 13.37 -0.64
N LEU A 39 14.16 13.92 -1.79
CA LEU A 39 14.18 13.21 -3.06
C LEU A 39 15.49 12.45 -3.19
N VAL A 40 15.43 11.12 -3.17
CA VAL A 40 16.63 10.27 -3.20
C VAL A 40 16.80 9.68 -4.60
N GLY A 41 17.85 10.11 -5.30
CA GLY A 41 18.11 9.66 -6.68
C GLY A 41 19.13 10.50 -7.42
N ASP A 42 19.15 10.38 -8.76
CA ASP A 42 20.05 11.10 -9.63
C ASP A 42 19.75 12.62 -9.59
N LYS A 43 20.62 13.35 -8.88
CA LYS A 43 20.45 14.79 -8.69
C LYS A 43 20.34 15.55 -10.02
N ASN A 44 21.15 15.20 -11.01
CA ASN A 44 21.13 15.94 -12.28
C ASN A 44 19.80 15.77 -13.01
N LYS A 45 19.23 14.55 -13.00
CA LYS A 45 17.92 14.29 -13.60
C LYS A 45 16.81 15.00 -12.85
N ILE A 46 16.88 15.01 -11.51
CA ILE A 46 15.89 15.70 -10.66
C ILE A 46 15.97 17.21 -10.90
N ASP A 47 17.16 17.80 -10.85
CA ASP A 47 17.37 19.24 -11.05
C ASP A 47 16.90 19.69 -12.44
N ASN A 48 17.17 18.91 -13.50
CA ASN A 48 16.73 19.26 -14.86
C ASN A 48 15.20 19.40 -14.93
N ILE A 49 14.44 18.47 -14.33
CA ILE A 49 12.98 18.54 -14.36
C ILE A 49 12.45 19.65 -13.44
N LEU A 50 13.10 19.91 -12.29
CA LEU A 50 12.71 20.99 -11.39
C LEU A 50 12.93 22.37 -12.01
N ASN A 51 14.03 22.55 -12.76
CA ASN A 51 14.36 23.81 -13.42
C ASN A 51 13.41 24.14 -14.59
N ASP A 52 12.88 23.11 -15.28
CA ASP A 52 11.92 23.27 -16.37
C ASP A 52 10.49 23.55 -15.88
N SER A 53 10.29 23.67 -14.57
CA SER A 53 8.96 23.75 -13.98
C SER A 53 8.82 24.92 -13.01
N ASP A 54 7.60 25.43 -12.86
CA ASP A 54 7.20 26.52 -11.96
C ASP A 54 7.27 26.16 -10.45
N TYR A 55 8.16 25.19 -10.12
CA TYR A 55 8.26 24.60 -8.79
C TYR A 55 9.35 25.19 -7.89
N SER A 56 10.08 26.20 -8.37
CA SER A 56 11.08 26.94 -7.58
C SER A 56 10.53 27.45 -6.24
N LYS A 57 9.24 27.76 -6.19
CA LYS A 57 8.51 28.18 -4.98
C LYS A 57 8.45 27.13 -3.87
N TYR A 58 8.75 25.86 -4.17
CA TYR A 58 8.77 24.76 -3.19
C TYR A 58 10.19 24.33 -2.81
N SER A 59 11.22 25.00 -3.33
CA SER A 59 12.62 24.64 -3.09
C SER A 59 13.00 24.57 -1.60
N ASN A 60 12.39 25.39 -0.76
CA ASN A 60 12.57 25.37 0.69
C ASN A 60 11.96 24.14 1.41
N ARG A 61 11.14 23.34 0.72
CA ARG A 61 10.51 22.11 1.22
C ARG A 61 11.02 20.85 0.52
N ILE A 62 12.07 20.99 -0.32
CA ILE A 62 12.67 19.89 -1.07
C ILE A 62 14.16 19.83 -0.72
N GLN A 63 14.63 18.65 -0.34
CA GLN A 63 16.04 18.30 -0.28
C GLN A 63 16.33 17.20 -1.29
N ILE A 64 17.54 17.16 -1.85
CA ILE A 64 17.95 16.11 -2.78
C ILE A 64 19.13 15.36 -2.17
N GLN A 65 18.96 14.05 -1.99
CA GLN A 65 20.05 13.14 -1.66
C GLN A 65 20.47 12.39 -2.92
N HIS A 66 21.67 12.69 -3.40
CA HIS A 66 22.17 12.09 -4.64
C HIS A 66 22.54 10.63 -4.49
N THR A 67 22.10 9.82 -5.46
CA THR A 67 22.64 8.51 -5.80
C THR A 67 22.29 8.17 -7.24
N ASP A 68 23.15 7.43 -7.92
CA ASP A 68 22.94 6.85 -9.25
C ASP A 68 22.57 5.36 -9.19
N GLU A 69 22.66 4.75 -8.00
CA GLU A 69 22.35 3.34 -7.79
C GLU A 69 20.87 3.15 -7.42
N PHE A 70 20.19 2.19 -8.06
CA PHE A 70 18.81 1.83 -7.78
C PHE A 70 18.55 0.33 -7.92
N ILE A 71 17.46 -0.13 -7.33
CA ILE A 71 16.98 -1.50 -7.42
C ILE A 71 15.94 -1.57 -8.54
N ARG A 72 16.17 -2.47 -9.51
CA ARG A 72 15.25 -2.72 -10.62
C ARG A 72 14.09 -3.60 -10.17
N MET A 73 12.99 -3.59 -10.92
CA MET A 73 11.82 -4.42 -10.62
C MET A 73 12.13 -5.92 -10.75
N ASP A 74 13.04 -6.27 -11.66
CA ASP A 74 13.48 -7.65 -11.96
C ASP A 74 14.74 -8.09 -11.18
N ASP A 75 15.29 -7.25 -10.30
CA ASP A 75 16.41 -7.65 -9.46
C ASP A 75 16.00 -8.73 -8.44
N GLU A 76 16.84 -9.73 -8.31
CA GLU A 76 16.69 -10.70 -7.23
C GLU A 76 16.90 -10.03 -5.87
N VAL A 77 15.95 -10.22 -4.95
CA VAL A 77 15.92 -9.53 -3.64
C VAL A 77 17.21 -9.71 -2.86
N LEU A 78 17.76 -10.94 -2.80
CA LEU A 78 19.01 -11.22 -2.09
C LEU A 78 20.21 -10.47 -2.68
N ASN A 79 20.28 -10.38 -4.01
CA ASN A 79 21.33 -9.64 -4.71
C ASN A 79 21.20 -8.13 -4.48
N ALA A 80 19.99 -7.60 -4.53
CA ALA A 80 19.72 -6.19 -4.22
C ALA A 80 20.17 -5.82 -2.81
N ILE A 81 19.85 -6.65 -1.81
CA ILE A 81 20.26 -6.43 -0.41
C ILE A 81 21.78 -6.48 -0.26
N ARG A 82 22.44 -7.43 -0.91
CA ARG A 82 23.87 -7.69 -0.73
C ARG A 82 24.77 -6.68 -1.43
N TYR A 83 24.41 -6.30 -2.64
CA TYR A 83 25.28 -5.53 -3.53
C TYR A 83 24.86 -4.07 -3.72
N LYS A 84 23.55 -3.75 -3.68
CA LYS A 84 23.04 -2.40 -3.93
C LYS A 84 22.92 -1.57 -2.65
N LYS A 85 24.05 -1.32 -2.02
CA LYS A 85 24.10 -0.67 -0.69
C LYS A 85 23.87 0.83 -0.71
N LYS A 86 24.01 1.46 -1.87
CA LYS A 86 23.77 2.88 -2.07
C LYS A 86 22.51 3.16 -2.89
N SER A 87 21.65 2.12 -3.08
CA SER A 87 20.42 2.30 -3.84
C SER A 87 19.49 3.34 -3.23
N SER A 88 18.78 4.06 -4.10
CA SER A 88 17.82 5.09 -3.71
C SER A 88 16.79 4.58 -2.70
N MET A 89 16.27 3.36 -2.87
CA MET A 89 15.39 2.70 -1.92
C MET A 89 16.04 2.51 -0.55
N ARG A 90 17.27 1.97 -0.50
CA ARG A 90 17.98 1.74 0.76
C ARG A 90 18.32 3.03 1.49
N LEU A 91 18.76 4.06 0.76
CA LEU A 91 19.04 5.36 1.34
C LEU A 91 17.77 6.01 1.90
N SER A 92 16.64 5.89 1.20
CA SER A 92 15.33 6.38 1.69
C SER A 92 14.92 5.73 3.02
N ILE A 93 15.14 4.41 3.16
CA ILE A 93 14.87 3.68 4.42
C ILE A 93 15.86 4.11 5.52
N ASN A 94 17.13 4.35 5.20
CA ASN A 94 18.12 4.83 6.17
C ASN A 94 17.74 6.19 6.76
N LEU A 95 17.20 7.10 5.96
CA LEU A 95 16.71 8.40 6.43
C LEU A 95 15.62 8.24 7.50
N VAL A 96 14.77 7.21 7.37
CA VAL A 96 13.77 6.88 8.38
C VAL A 96 14.42 6.32 9.65
N LYS A 97 15.40 5.41 9.50
CA LYS A 97 16.16 4.86 10.64
C LYS A 97 16.87 5.94 11.44
N GLU A 98 17.41 6.94 10.75
CA GLU A 98 18.12 8.07 11.33
C GLU A 98 17.19 9.16 11.90
N SER A 99 15.86 8.94 11.81
CA SER A 99 14.82 9.89 12.23
C SER A 99 14.87 11.25 11.50
N ILE A 100 15.52 11.29 10.33
CA ILE A 100 15.56 12.47 9.44
C ILE A 100 14.23 12.58 8.69
N ALA A 101 13.66 11.44 8.30
CA ALA A 101 12.33 11.35 7.73
C ALA A 101 11.40 10.50 8.61
N GLN A 102 10.11 10.82 8.62
CA GLN A 102 9.10 10.06 9.37
C GLN A 102 8.61 8.82 8.61
N ALA A 103 8.75 8.83 7.27
CA ALA A 103 8.40 7.71 6.41
C ALA A 103 9.24 7.72 5.13
N CYS A 104 9.29 6.56 4.45
CA CYS A 104 9.78 6.50 3.07
C CYS A 104 8.68 5.95 2.15
N VAL A 105 8.73 6.39 0.89
CA VAL A 105 7.85 5.92 -0.18
C VAL A 105 8.71 5.46 -1.36
N SER A 106 8.41 4.28 -1.87
CA SER A 106 9.06 3.72 -3.05
C SER A 106 8.03 3.01 -3.92
N ALA A 107 8.11 3.21 -5.24
CA ALA A 107 7.34 2.47 -6.23
C ALA A 107 8.10 1.25 -6.79
N GLY A 108 9.19 0.86 -6.13
CA GLY A 108 10.10 -0.19 -6.59
C GLY A 108 9.67 -1.60 -6.23
N ASN A 109 10.63 -2.53 -6.35
CA ASN A 109 10.44 -3.95 -6.05
C ASN A 109 9.97 -4.15 -4.60
N THR A 110 8.74 -4.63 -4.43
CA THR A 110 8.08 -4.78 -3.13
C THR A 110 8.84 -5.74 -2.20
N GLY A 111 9.37 -6.84 -2.75
CA GLY A 111 10.16 -7.80 -1.96
C GLY A 111 11.45 -7.18 -1.41
N ALA A 112 12.13 -6.37 -2.24
CA ALA A 112 13.34 -5.66 -1.81
C ALA A 112 13.01 -4.58 -0.76
N LEU A 113 11.92 -3.82 -0.94
CA LEU A 113 11.47 -2.82 0.02
C LEU A 113 11.18 -3.46 1.39
N MET A 114 10.41 -4.54 1.40
CA MET A 114 10.08 -5.28 2.63
C MET A 114 11.30 -5.84 3.33
N ALA A 115 12.18 -6.51 2.59
CA ALA A 115 13.37 -7.13 3.14
C ALA A 115 14.37 -6.11 3.68
N LEU A 116 14.61 -5.00 2.93
CA LEU A 116 15.45 -3.90 3.38
C LEU A 116 14.87 -3.20 4.61
N SER A 117 13.56 -2.95 4.63
CA SER A 117 12.88 -2.33 5.77
C SER A 117 13.03 -3.20 7.02
N LYS A 118 12.80 -4.51 6.92
CA LYS A 118 12.99 -5.44 8.03
C LYS A 118 14.43 -5.46 8.56
N ILE A 119 15.43 -5.44 7.65
CA ILE A 119 16.85 -5.47 8.04
C ILE A 119 17.28 -4.14 8.69
N ILE A 120 16.86 -3.01 8.13
CA ILE A 120 17.35 -1.69 8.51
C ILE A 120 16.57 -1.11 9.71
N LEU A 121 15.24 -1.12 9.64
CA LEU A 121 14.35 -0.57 10.67
C LEU A 121 14.09 -1.57 11.80
N LYS A 122 14.16 -2.87 11.48
CA LYS A 122 13.72 -3.98 12.34
C LYS A 122 12.19 -3.98 12.51
N THR A 123 11.68 -4.88 13.33
CA THR A 123 10.29 -4.94 13.75
C THR A 123 10.14 -4.40 15.17
N MET A 124 8.94 -3.97 15.52
CA MET A 124 8.60 -3.59 16.89
C MET A 124 8.65 -4.82 17.81
N ASP A 125 8.86 -4.60 19.10
CA ASP A 125 8.83 -5.69 20.09
C ASP A 125 7.47 -6.39 20.04
N GLY A 126 7.51 -7.73 20.01
CA GLY A 126 6.32 -8.56 19.89
C GLY A 126 5.83 -8.80 18.45
N ILE A 127 6.42 -8.17 17.45
CA ILE A 127 6.11 -8.38 16.01
C ILE A 127 7.26 -9.12 15.34
N ASP A 128 6.99 -10.33 14.85
CA ASP A 128 8.01 -11.19 14.22
C ASP A 128 8.26 -10.81 12.76
N ARG A 129 7.20 -10.37 12.06
CA ARG A 129 7.25 -10.05 10.62
C ARG A 129 6.40 -8.84 10.27
N PRO A 130 6.85 -7.95 9.37
CA PRO A 130 6.00 -6.93 8.79
C PRO A 130 4.97 -7.56 7.84
N ALA A 131 3.85 -6.90 7.61
CA ALA A 131 2.82 -7.30 6.65
C ALA A 131 2.55 -6.18 5.65
N ILE A 132 2.12 -6.55 4.44
CA ILE A 132 1.60 -5.59 3.46
C ILE A 132 0.12 -5.39 3.76
N CYS A 133 -0.26 -4.14 4.00
CA CYS A 133 -1.64 -3.74 4.25
C CYS A 133 -2.15 -2.83 3.14
N THR A 134 -3.37 -3.08 2.70
CA THR A 134 -4.05 -2.22 1.72
C THR A 134 -5.47 -1.95 2.18
N ALA A 135 -5.94 -0.72 2.00
CA ALA A 135 -7.34 -0.37 2.17
C ALA A 135 -8.13 -0.74 0.92
N LEU A 136 -9.19 -1.53 1.07
CA LEU A 136 -10.09 -1.93 -0.01
C LEU A 136 -11.45 -1.23 0.15
N PRO A 137 -12.05 -0.74 -0.94
CA PRO A 137 -13.38 -0.14 -0.88
C PRO A 137 -14.45 -1.22 -0.63
N THR A 138 -15.36 -0.94 0.27
CA THR A 138 -16.52 -1.78 0.57
C THR A 138 -17.82 -1.04 0.30
N LYS A 139 -18.96 -1.70 0.49
CA LYS A 139 -20.29 -1.06 0.41
C LYS A 139 -20.43 0.11 1.39
N ASN A 140 -19.79 0.02 2.58
CA ASN A 140 -19.98 0.93 3.70
C ASN A 140 -18.73 1.73 4.10
N GLY A 141 -17.69 1.79 3.25
CA GLY A 141 -16.46 2.51 3.58
C GLY A 141 -15.20 1.80 3.09
N LEU A 142 -14.19 1.74 3.93
CA LEU A 142 -12.93 1.06 3.67
C LEU A 142 -12.72 -0.08 4.66
N MET A 143 -12.17 -1.18 4.18
CA MET A 143 -11.68 -2.30 4.98
C MET A 143 -10.17 -2.46 4.72
N HIS A 144 -9.40 -2.73 5.76
CA HIS A 144 -7.95 -2.92 5.68
C HIS A 144 -7.63 -4.41 5.65
N MET A 145 -6.95 -4.87 4.62
CA MET A 145 -6.57 -6.27 4.46
C MET A 145 -5.08 -6.47 4.64
N LEU A 146 -4.70 -7.44 5.46
CA LEU A 146 -3.33 -7.88 5.76
C LEU A 146 -3.29 -9.41 5.80
N ASP A 147 -2.27 -10.09 5.34
CA ASP A 147 -1.09 -9.72 4.58
C ASP A 147 -1.35 -9.92 3.10
N LEU A 148 -0.82 -9.06 2.26
CA LEU A 148 -1.07 -9.08 0.81
C LEU A 148 0.17 -9.49 -0.01
N GLY A 149 1.04 -10.32 0.58
CA GLY A 149 2.14 -10.94 -0.15
C GLY A 149 3.53 -10.78 0.46
N ALA A 150 3.65 -10.21 1.68
CA ALA A 150 4.93 -10.14 2.37
C ALA A 150 5.38 -11.50 2.92
N ASN A 151 4.43 -12.33 3.38
CA ASN A 151 4.71 -13.59 4.07
C ASN A 151 3.85 -14.71 3.46
N VAL A 152 4.43 -15.47 2.54
CA VAL A 152 3.73 -16.57 1.85
C VAL A 152 3.28 -17.66 2.83
N GLU A 153 4.11 -17.97 3.81
CA GLU A 153 3.82 -18.94 4.89
C GLU A 153 3.73 -18.23 6.23
N CYS A 154 2.60 -18.38 6.90
CA CYS A 154 2.35 -17.86 8.22
C CYS A 154 2.00 -18.97 9.20
N ASN A 155 2.32 -18.77 10.47
CA ASN A 155 1.76 -19.54 11.57
C ASN A 155 0.66 -18.74 12.28
N GLU A 156 -0.03 -19.36 13.22
CA GLU A 156 -1.13 -18.78 13.99
C GLU A 156 -0.73 -17.49 14.73
N ARG A 157 0.51 -17.43 15.23
CA ARG A 157 1.03 -16.24 15.92
C ARG A 157 1.23 -15.07 14.97
N HIS A 158 1.69 -15.31 13.74
CA HIS A 158 1.80 -14.27 12.72
C HIS A 158 0.44 -13.65 12.41
N LEU A 159 -0.60 -14.48 12.25
CA LEU A 159 -1.96 -14.00 11.97
C LEU A 159 -2.53 -13.17 13.12
N LEU A 160 -2.29 -13.56 14.38
CA LEU A 160 -2.62 -12.72 15.54
C LEU A 160 -1.87 -11.38 15.49
N GLN A 161 -0.59 -11.38 15.18
CA GLN A 161 0.20 -10.15 15.08
C GLN A 161 -0.32 -9.24 13.95
N PHE A 162 -0.76 -9.81 12.82
CA PHE A 162 -1.37 -9.04 11.73
C PHE A 162 -2.72 -8.44 12.19
N ALA A 163 -3.51 -9.17 12.95
CA ALA A 163 -4.74 -8.64 13.54
C ALA A 163 -4.48 -7.45 14.48
N LEU A 164 -3.46 -7.55 15.33
CA LEU A 164 -3.03 -6.45 16.20
C LEU A 164 -2.56 -5.24 15.41
N MET A 165 -1.74 -5.44 14.37
CA MET A 165 -1.26 -4.35 13.50
C MET A 165 -2.40 -3.68 12.74
N GLY A 166 -3.32 -4.46 12.18
CA GLY A 166 -4.50 -3.93 11.47
C GLY A 166 -5.41 -3.12 12.39
N SER A 167 -5.68 -3.63 13.58
CA SER A 167 -6.45 -2.92 14.60
C SER A 167 -5.80 -1.59 14.99
N ALA A 168 -4.51 -1.59 15.29
CA ALA A 168 -3.76 -0.39 15.64
C ALA A 168 -3.75 0.64 14.50
N LEU A 169 -3.63 0.18 13.26
CA LEU A 169 -3.70 1.05 12.07
C LEU A 169 -5.05 1.75 11.98
N VAL A 170 -6.16 1.02 12.03
CA VAL A 170 -7.51 1.59 11.92
C VAL A 170 -7.80 2.56 13.06
N GLN A 171 -7.35 2.24 14.28
CA GLN A 171 -7.46 3.15 15.42
C GLN A 171 -6.62 4.42 15.23
N SER A 172 -5.40 4.30 14.72
CA SER A 172 -4.51 5.46 14.48
C SER A 172 -5.02 6.39 13.38
N LEU A 173 -5.81 5.87 12.45
CA LEU A 173 -6.49 6.66 11.41
C LEU A 173 -7.81 7.28 11.91
N GLU A 174 -8.15 7.10 13.19
CA GLU A 174 -9.40 7.58 13.81
C GLU A 174 -10.67 7.11 13.10
N ILE A 175 -10.60 5.96 12.40
CA ILE A 175 -11.72 5.38 11.66
C ILE A 175 -12.69 4.71 12.63
N ASN A 176 -12.15 3.86 13.53
CA ASN A 176 -12.92 3.13 14.55
C ASN A 176 -12.03 2.85 15.76
N THR A 177 -12.56 3.08 16.97
CA THR A 177 -11.84 2.82 18.23
C THR A 177 -11.85 1.35 18.65
N SER A 178 -12.76 0.54 18.10
CA SER A 178 -12.89 -0.91 18.33
C SER A 178 -13.10 -1.63 16.98
N PRO A 179 -12.06 -1.70 16.12
CA PRO A 179 -12.20 -2.24 14.78
C PRO A 179 -12.67 -3.69 14.79
N LYS A 180 -13.65 -4.01 13.96
CA LYS A 180 -14.14 -5.37 13.71
C LYS A 180 -13.12 -6.14 12.88
N ILE A 181 -12.65 -7.27 13.42
CA ILE A 181 -11.59 -8.08 12.80
C ILE A 181 -12.18 -9.41 12.34
N GLY A 182 -12.01 -9.71 11.05
CA GLY A 182 -12.29 -11.01 10.46
C GLY A 182 -10.98 -11.74 10.12
N LEU A 183 -10.99 -13.07 10.23
CA LEU A 183 -9.91 -13.93 9.75
C LEU A 183 -10.39 -14.63 8.47
N LEU A 184 -9.67 -14.40 7.36
CA LEU A 184 -10.05 -14.98 6.06
C LEU A 184 -10.03 -16.51 6.11
N ASN A 185 -11.12 -17.12 5.69
CA ASN A 185 -11.30 -18.57 5.68
C ASN A 185 -12.16 -19.00 4.47
N ILE A 186 -12.25 -20.32 4.26
CA ILE A 186 -13.04 -20.95 3.18
C ILE A 186 -14.52 -21.17 3.55
N GLY A 187 -14.93 -20.76 4.73
CA GLY A 187 -16.27 -20.88 5.28
C GLY A 187 -16.33 -20.32 6.68
N SER A 188 -17.52 -19.95 7.12
CA SER A 188 -17.78 -19.31 8.41
C SER A 188 -17.84 -20.27 9.60
N GLU A 189 -17.92 -21.60 9.33
CA GLU A 189 -18.04 -22.60 10.40
C GLU A 189 -16.67 -22.86 11.07
N GLU A 190 -16.67 -23.05 12.38
CA GLU A 190 -15.47 -23.20 13.23
C GLU A 190 -14.55 -24.37 12.83
N PHE A 191 -15.08 -25.42 12.21
CA PHE A 191 -14.30 -26.57 11.77
C PHE A 191 -13.65 -26.39 10.40
N LYS A 192 -14.00 -25.32 9.67
CA LYS A 192 -13.45 -25.02 8.34
C LYS A 192 -12.02 -24.45 8.44
N GLY A 193 -11.31 -24.56 7.33
CA GLY A 193 -9.95 -24.09 7.21
C GLY A 193 -8.90 -25.10 7.70
N ASN A 194 -7.65 -24.74 7.52
CA ASN A 194 -6.51 -25.53 7.97
C ASN A 194 -6.25 -25.32 9.47
N GLU A 195 -5.35 -26.12 10.05
CA GLU A 195 -4.99 -26.07 11.47
C GLU A 195 -4.48 -24.69 11.91
N VAL A 196 -3.65 -24.04 11.08
CA VAL A 196 -3.10 -22.70 11.37
C VAL A 196 -4.23 -21.67 11.51
N ILE A 197 -5.24 -21.69 10.61
CA ILE A 197 -6.37 -20.76 10.65
C ILE A 197 -7.22 -21.00 11.91
N ARG A 198 -7.52 -22.24 12.26
CA ARG A 198 -8.30 -22.55 13.47
C ARG A 198 -7.58 -22.13 14.74
N ASN A 199 -6.26 -22.41 14.82
CA ASN A 199 -5.45 -22.01 15.97
C ASN A 199 -5.34 -20.48 16.06
N ALA A 200 -5.17 -19.79 14.91
CA ALA A 200 -5.17 -18.34 14.87
C ALA A 200 -6.50 -17.73 15.33
N SER A 201 -7.62 -18.29 14.91
CA SER A 201 -8.96 -17.87 15.38
C SER A 201 -9.04 -17.93 16.90
N THR A 202 -8.62 -19.04 17.51
CA THR A 202 -8.59 -19.20 18.96
C THR A 202 -7.68 -18.17 19.65
N LEU A 203 -6.50 -17.87 19.08
CA LEU A 203 -5.59 -16.88 19.64
C LEU A 203 -6.16 -15.46 19.54
N ILE A 204 -6.80 -15.12 18.43
CA ILE A 204 -7.38 -13.79 18.22
C ILE A 204 -8.59 -13.59 19.13
N ASP A 205 -9.44 -14.60 19.28
CA ASP A 205 -10.64 -14.58 20.16
C ASP A 205 -10.26 -14.40 21.63
N ASN A 206 -9.16 -15.02 22.08
CA ASN A 206 -8.62 -14.86 23.43
C ASN A 206 -7.82 -13.56 23.65
N SER A 207 -7.70 -12.69 22.64
CA SER A 207 -7.01 -11.41 22.71
C SER A 207 -8.00 -10.27 23.04
N PRO A 208 -7.51 -9.04 23.35
CA PRO A 208 -8.39 -7.90 23.58
C PRO A 208 -8.98 -7.29 22.30
N LEU A 209 -8.84 -7.95 21.16
CA LEU A 209 -9.33 -7.48 19.87
C LEU A 209 -10.83 -7.72 19.71
N ASN A 210 -11.51 -6.88 18.96
CA ASN A 210 -12.92 -7.08 18.59
C ASN A 210 -13.00 -8.08 17.42
N TYR A 211 -12.80 -9.35 17.74
CA TYR A 211 -12.84 -10.44 16.77
C TYR A 211 -14.28 -10.80 16.43
N CYS A 212 -14.59 -10.86 15.14
CA CYS A 212 -15.95 -11.14 14.64
C CYS A 212 -16.04 -12.49 13.91
N GLY A 213 -15.06 -13.37 14.09
CA GLY A 213 -15.05 -14.70 13.49
C GLY A 213 -14.38 -14.75 12.11
N PHE A 214 -14.73 -15.77 11.34
CA PHE A 214 -14.21 -15.96 10.00
C PHE A 214 -14.90 -15.05 8.99
N ALA A 215 -14.12 -14.55 8.04
CA ALA A 215 -14.58 -13.83 6.87
C ALA A 215 -14.38 -14.70 5.63
N GLU A 216 -15.37 -14.79 4.77
CA GLU A 216 -15.26 -15.45 3.47
C GLU A 216 -14.81 -14.47 2.36
N GLY A 217 -14.48 -14.98 1.19
CA GLY A 217 -13.95 -14.13 0.10
C GLY A 217 -14.93 -13.05 -0.38
N ASP A 218 -16.24 -13.27 -0.28
CA ASP A 218 -17.28 -12.30 -0.64
C ASP A 218 -17.55 -11.27 0.48
N ASP A 219 -17.22 -11.59 1.73
CA ASP A 219 -17.31 -10.66 2.86
C ASP A 219 -16.29 -9.51 2.76
N ILE A 220 -15.21 -9.68 1.98
CA ILE A 220 -14.18 -8.64 1.76
C ILE A 220 -14.80 -7.30 1.35
N PHE A 221 -15.93 -7.32 0.64
CA PHE A 221 -16.60 -6.12 0.16
C PHE A 221 -17.92 -5.80 0.87
N SER A 222 -18.32 -6.58 1.86
CA SER A 222 -19.59 -6.41 2.57
C SER A 222 -19.66 -5.09 3.35
N GLY A 223 -18.55 -4.73 4.00
CA GLY A 223 -18.46 -3.63 4.95
C GLY A 223 -18.80 -4.03 6.38
N ASP A 224 -18.77 -5.32 6.68
CA ASP A 224 -19.01 -5.87 8.01
C ASP A 224 -17.76 -5.90 8.88
N TYR A 225 -16.58 -5.86 8.25
CA TYR A 225 -15.26 -5.84 8.88
C TYR A 225 -14.51 -4.55 8.59
N ASP A 226 -13.75 -4.07 9.57
CA ASP A 226 -12.80 -2.96 9.41
C ASP A 226 -11.40 -3.49 9.02
N VAL A 227 -11.09 -4.71 9.47
CA VAL A 227 -9.82 -5.40 9.20
C VAL A 227 -10.12 -6.85 8.81
N VAL A 228 -9.51 -7.33 7.72
CA VAL A 228 -9.49 -8.76 7.37
C VAL A 228 -8.05 -9.24 7.33
N VAL A 229 -7.78 -10.31 8.08
CA VAL A 229 -6.45 -10.90 8.21
C VAL A 229 -6.34 -12.18 7.40
N THR A 230 -5.20 -12.36 6.73
CA THR A 230 -4.88 -13.55 5.96
C THR A 230 -3.37 -13.78 5.91
N ASP A 231 -2.90 -14.94 5.42
CA ASP A 231 -1.51 -15.09 5.00
C ASP A 231 -1.26 -14.38 3.66
N GLY A 232 0.02 -14.13 3.36
CA GLY A 232 0.38 -13.40 2.16
C GLY A 232 0.11 -14.16 0.85
N PHE A 233 -0.01 -15.48 0.89
CA PHE A 233 -0.36 -16.26 -0.31
C PHE A 233 -1.82 -16.03 -0.70
N ALA A 234 -2.74 -16.29 0.22
CA ALA A 234 -4.17 -16.09 -0.01
C ALA A 234 -4.50 -14.60 -0.26
N GLY A 235 -3.89 -13.69 0.52
CA GLY A 235 -4.07 -12.26 0.36
C GLY A 235 -3.61 -11.71 -0.98
N ASN A 236 -2.45 -12.16 -1.49
CA ASN A 236 -1.97 -11.74 -2.81
C ASN A 236 -2.84 -12.29 -3.94
N ILE A 237 -3.32 -13.55 -3.82
CA ILE A 237 -4.27 -14.11 -4.79
C ILE A 237 -5.56 -13.30 -4.79
N ALA A 238 -6.13 -13.01 -3.62
CA ALA A 238 -7.34 -12.20 -3.50
C ALA A 238 -7.16 -10.83 -4.16
N LEU A 239 -6.08 -10.09 -3.82
CA LEU A 239 -5.78 -8.79 -4.40
C LEU A 239 -5.65 -8.84 -5.92
N LYS A 240 -4.88 -9.79 -6.46
CA LYS A 240 -4.67 -9.94 -7.92
C LYS A 240 -5.95 -10.35 -8.64
N SER A 241 -6.79 -11.18 -8.02
CA SER A 241 -8.10 -11.55 -8.57
C SER A 241 -9.03 -10.34 -8.63
N ILE A 242 -9.07 -9.53 -7.59
CA ILE A 242 -9.84 -8.28 -7.52
C ILE A 242 -9.39 -7.30 -8.63
N GLU A 243 -8.07 -7.09 -8.75
CA GLU A 243 -7.49 -6.25 -9.80
C GLU A 243 -7.85 -6.77 -11.20
N GLY A 244 -7.78 -8.09 -11.41
CA GLY A 244 -8.15 -8.75 -12.65
C GLY A 244 -9.61 -8.53 -13.04
N VAL A 245 -10.53 -8.78 -12.11
CA VAL A 245 -11.97 -8.55 -12.30
C VAL A 245 -12.27 -7.08 -12.59
N ALA A 246 -11.67 -6.15 -11.86
CA ALA A 246 -11.84 -4.71 -12.10
C ALA A 246 -11.40 -4.31 -13.53
N ASN A 247 -10.29 -4.88 -14.02
CA ASN A 247 -9.80 -4.64 -15.39
C ASN A 247 -10.73 -5.22 -16.46
N VAL A 248 -11.30 -6.40 -16.23
CA VAL A 248 -12.28 -7.03 -17.14
C VAL A 248 -13.56 -6.20 -17.23
N ILE A 249 -14.12 -5.76 -16.08
CA ILE A 249 -15.30 -4.89 -16.02
C ILE A 249 -15.03 -3.59 -16.79
N LYS A 250 -13.86 -2.95 -16.54
CA LYS A 250 -13.46 -1.72 -17.25
C LYS A 250 -13.37 -1.96 -18.77
N HIS A 251 -12.85 -3.10 -19.21
CA HIS A 251 -12.76 -3.46 -20.62
C HIS A 251 -14.16 -3.58 -21.26
N PHE A 252 -15.08 -4.28 -20.61
CA PHE A 252 -16.44 -4.44 -21.12
C PHE A 252 -17.20 -3.11 -21.17
N ILE A 253 -17.15 -2.31 -20.11
CA ILE A 253 -17.76 -0.98 -20.09
C ILE A 253 -17.23 -0.12 -21.23
N LYS A 254 -15.91 -0.09 -21.44
CA LYS A 254 -15.29 0.66 -22.55
C LYS A 254 -15.75 0.13 -23.93
N GLY A 255 -15.85 -1.20 -24.07
CA GLY A 255 -16.32 -1.85 -25.30
C GLY A 255 -17.75 -1.41 -25.66
N GLU A 256 -18.68 -1.51 -24.70
CA GLU A 256 -20.08 -1.14 -24.93
C GLU A 256 -20.27 0.35 -25.23
N PHE A 257 -19.56 1.24 -24.52
CA PHE A 257 -19.60 2.66 -24.84
C PHE A 257 -18.96 3.03 -26.19
N SER A 258 -18.08 2.19 -26.72
CA SER A 258 -17.42 2.43 -28.02
C SER A 258 -18.15 1.81 -29.21
N ARG A 259 -19.23 1.04 -29.01
CA ARG A 259 -19.88 0.16 -29.99
C ARG A 259 -20.49 0.92 -31.18
N ASN A 260 -21.10 2.09 -30.96
CA ASN A 260 -21.68 2.91 -32.01
C ASN A 260 -21.74 4.39 -31.58
N ILE A 261 -22.20 5.26 -32.51
CA ILE A 261 -22.24 6.70 -32.26
C ILE A 261 -23.20 7.08 -31.12
N PHE A 262 -24.31 6.38 -30.99
CA PHE A 262 -25.30 6.60 -29.93
C PHE A 262 -24.72 6.28 -28.54
N THR A 263 -24.06 5.13 -28.39
CA THR A 263 -23.40 4.74 -27.11
C THR A 263 -22.24 5.67 -26.76
N LYS A 264 -21.52 6.23 -27.76
CA LYS A 264 -20.49 7.25 -27.52
C LYS A 264 -21.09 8.55 -26.97
N VAL A 265 -22.24 8.98 -27.48
CA VAL A 265 -22.97 10.15 -26.93
C VAL A 265 -23.41 9.87 -25.49
N LEU A 266 -23.96 8.67 -25.22
CA LEU A 266 -24.31 8.25 -23.87
C LEU A 266 -23.08 8.23 -22.92
N ALA A 267 -21.92 7.83 -23.42
CA ALA A 267 -20.67 7.87 -22.64
C ALA A 267 -20.31 9.30 -22.18
N ILE A 268 -20.50 10.29 -23.05
CA ILE A 268 -20.26 11.70 -22.71
C ILE A 268 -21.25 12.18 -21.64
N ILE A 269 -22.53 11.86 -21.80
CA ILE A 269 -23.58 12.25 -20.85
C ILE A 269 -23.36 11.58 -19.48
N SER A 270 -22.99 10.28 -19.47
CA SER A 270 -22.76 9.51 -18.24
C SER A 270 -21.37 9.73 -17.63
N TYR A 271 -20.49 10.51 -18.27
CA TYR A 271 -19.10 10.74 -17.81
C TYR A 271 -18.99 11.21 -16.34
N PRO A 272 -19.82 12.13 -15.82
CA PRO A 272 -19.76 12.52 -14.41
C PRO A 272 -20.02 11.36 -13.45
N VAL A 273 -20.99 10.48 -13.78
CA VAL A 273 -21.31 9.29 -12.98
C VAL A 273 -20.17 8.29 -13.04
N MET A 274 -19.65 8.00 -14.24
CA MET A 274 -18.54 7.09 -14.41
C MET A 274 -17.25 7.59 -13.71
N LYS A 275 -17.03 8.90 -13.73
CA LYS A 275 -15.92 9.51 -12.98
C LYS A 275 -16.08 9.35 -11.46
N ALA A 276 -17.30 9.47 -10.94
CA ALA A 276 -17.60 9.27 -9.53
C ALA A 276 -17.40 7.79 -9.12
N VAL A 277 -17.88 6.84 -9.92
CA VAL A 277 -17.65 5.40 -9.70
C VAL A 277 -16.15 5.08 -9.74
N LYS A 278 -15.44 5.52 -10.78
CA LYS A 278 -13.99 5.33 -10.88
C LYS A 278 -13.26 5.87 -9.65
N LYS A 279 -13.67 7.02 -9.12
CA LYS A 279 -13.08 7.61 -7.92
C LYS A 279 -13.24 6.71 -6.68
N LYS A 280 -14.35 5.96 -6.58
CA LYS A 280 -14.63 5.06 -5.43
C LYS A 280 -13.87 3.74 -5.52
N VAL A 281 -13.65 3.21 -6.73
CA VAL A 281 -13.04 1.88 -6.94
C VAL A 281 -11.58 1.93 -7.43
N ASP A 282 -10.95 3.10 -7.52
CA ASP A 282 -9.56 3.24 -7.98
C ASP A 282 -8.59 2.81 -6.85
N PRO A 283 -7.92 1.64 -6.96
CA PRO A 283 -7.07 1.13 -5.90
C PRO A 283 -5.87 2.05 -5.61
N ARG A 284 -5.43 2.83 -6.62
CA ARG A 284 -4.31 3.77 -6.46
C ARG A 284 -4.55 4.89 -5.46
N ARG A 285 -5.77 5.04 -4.96
CA ARG A 285 -6.12 6.02 -3.92
C ARG A 285 -5.88 5.49 -2.51
N TYR A 286 -5.77 4.19 -2.37
CA TYR A 286 -5.75 3.48 -1.10
C TYR A 286 -4.47 2.67 -0.90
N ASN A 287 -3.75 2.41 -1.98
CA ASN A 287 -2.44 1.76 -1.93
C ASN A 287 -1.37 2.84 -1.79
N GLY A 288 -0.59 2.73 -0.71
CA GLY A 288 0.60 3.54 -0.50
C GLY A 288 1.70 3.22 -1.50
#